data_a358cda521cec8042cbc9c2753b6b508
#
_entry.id   a358cda521cec8042cbc9c2753b6b508
#
_cell.length_a   1.000
_cell.length_b   1.000
_cell.length_c   1.000
_cell.angle_alpha   90.00
_cell.angle_beta   90.00
_cell.angle_gamma   90.00
#
_symmetry.space_group_name_H-M   'P 1'
#
loop_
_entity.id
_entity.type
_entity.pdbx_description
1 polymer ?
#
loop_
_entity_poly.entity_id
_entity_poly.type
_entity_poly.pdbx_seq_one_letter_code
_entity_poly.pdbx_strand_id
1 'polypeptide(L)'
;MMRRFLGALLLTLFLASFPPAAAEAAGVDLDLTKLNDMMAYTGLFNVFTDPGAYTGKVIKLKGQFDCAEDEVTGKRYYCVVLADASACCSVGLDFVLKDNYVYPKDYPAVGADITVAGRFEMYQEGEDVFAHLVDADIM
;
A
#
# COMPACT_ATOMS: atom_id res chain seq x y z
N MET A 1 18.70 -66.00 39.31
CA MET A 1 18.37 -65.68 37.90
C MET A 1 17.65 -64.34 37.84
N MET A 2 18.34 -63.28 37.50
CA MET A 2 17.81 -61.91 37.48
C MET A 2 17.67 -61.47 36.02
N ARG A 3 16.45 -61.39 35.52
CA ARG A 3 16.17 -60.88 34.15
C ARG A 3 15.96 -59.37 34.23
N ARG A 4 16.98 -58.69 33.74
CA ARG A 4 16.94 -57.21 33.55
C ARG A 4 16.07 -56.90 32.31
N PHE A 5 14.92 -56.29 32.51
CA PHE A 5 14.17 -55.67 31.40
C PHE A 5 14.67 -54.26 31.20
N LEU A 6 15.33 -54.03 30.07
CA LEU A 6 15.75 -52.72 29.61
C LEU A 6 14.59 -52.10 28.87
N GLY A 7 13.87 -51.21 29.50
CA GLY A 7 12.81 -50.43 28.86
C GLY A 7 13.42 -49.31 28.04
N ALA A 8 13.46 -49.46 26.74
CA ALA A 8 13.83 -48.37 25.83
C ALA A 8 12.68 -47.35 25.73
N LEU A 9 12.87 -46.18 26.34
CA LEU A 9 11.99 -45.02 26.23
C LEU A 9 12.22 -44.36 24.85
N LEU A 10 11.35 -44.64 23.90
CA LEU A 10 11.33 -43.98 22.59
C LEU A 10 10.69 -42.57 22.77
N LEU A 11 11.56 -41.55 22.86
CA LEU A 11 11.17 -40.16 22.85
C LEU A 11 10.87 -39.78 21.37
N THR A 12 9.62 -39.87 20.95
CA THR A 12 9.20 -39.37 19.63
C THR A 12 9.15 -37.86 19.65
N LEU A 13 10.16 -37.24 19.01
CA LEU A 13 10.24 -35.82 18.78
C LEU A 13 9.18 -35.45 17.71
N PHE A 14 8.04 -34.91 18.16
CA PHE A 14 7.00 -34.40 17.29
C PHE A 14 7.45 -33.04 16.74
N LEU A 15 8.10 -33.03 15.57
CA LEU A 15 8.33 -31.80 14.82
C LEU A 15 6.97 -31.29 14.34
N ALA A 16 6.40 -30.35 15.06
CA ALA A 16 5.29 -29.57 14.60
C ALA A 16 5.74 -28.71 13.40
N SER A 17 5.50 -29.20 12.20
CA SER A 17 5.62 -28.38 10.98
C SER A 17 4.52 -27.33 11.02
N PHE A 18 4.86 -26.11 11.48
CA PHE A 18 4.01 -24.95 11.24
C PHE A 18 4.00 -24.71 9.73
N PRO A 19 2.83 -24.73 9.06
CA PRO A 19 2.78 -24.24 7.69
C PRO A 19 3.21 -22.78 7.68
N PRO A 20 3.97 -22.33 6.66
CA PRO A 20 4.22 -20.91 6.52
C PRO A 20 2.87 -20.23 6.42
N ALA A 21 2.66 -19.20 7.24
CA ALA A 21 1.48 -18.36 7.13
C ALA A 21 1.42 -17.89 5.67
N ALA A 22 0.44 -18.40 4.92
CA ALA A 22 0.12 -17.84 3.63
C ALA A 22 -0.12 -16.36 3.89
N ALA A 23 0.65 -15.49 3.24
CA ALA A 23 0.35 -14.07 3.22
C ALA A 23 -1.05 -13.97 2.61
N GLU A 24 -2.06 -13.82 3.47
CA GLU A 24 -3.39 -13.45 3.00
C GLU A 24 -3.20 -12.21 2.14
N ALA A 25 -3.66 -12.29 0.90
CA ALA A 25 -3.77 -11.13 0.05
C ALA A 25 -4.56 -10.11 0.86
N ALA A 26 -3.88 -9.06 1.35
CA ALA A 26 -4.48 -8.07 2.22
C ALA A 26 -5.70 -7.52 1.49
N GLY A 27 -6.89 -7.74 2.05
CA GLY A 27 -8.12 -7.25 1.47
C GLY A 27 -8.06 -5.72 1.38
N VAL A 28 -8.77 -5.13 0.42
CA VAL A 28 -8.90 -3.68 0.33
C VAL A 28 -9.84 -3.20 1.43
N ASP A 29 -9.36 -2.35 2.34
CA ASP A 29 -10.14 -1.81 3.46
C ASP A 29 -11.01 -0.62 3.03
N LEU A 30 -10.50 0.20 2.10
CA LEU A 30 -11.21 1.34 1.52
C LEU A 30 -11.08 1.34 0.00
N ASP A 31 -12.18 1.04 -0.69
CA ASP A 31 -12.22 1.01 -2.15
C ASP A 31 -12.97 2.23 -2.70
N LEU A 32 -12.22 3.28 -3.05
CA LEU A 32 -12.76 4.51 -3.62
C LEU A 32 -13.14 4.35 -5.10
N THR A 33 -12.71 3.28 -5.77
CA THR A 33 -13.05 3.02 -7.18
C THR A 33 -14.52 2.68 -7.41
N LYS A 34 -15.23 2.31 -6.34
CA LYS A 34 -16.67 1.99 -6.36
C LYS A 34 -17.56 3.21 -6.21
N LEU A 35 -16.96 4.37 -5.99
CA LEU A 35 -17.65 5.64 -5.78
C LEU A 35 -17.63 6.47 -7.07
N ASN A 36 -18.56 7.41 -7.20
CA ASN A 36 -18.45 8.43 -8.24
C ASN A 36 -17.33 9.42 -7.90
N ASP A 37 -16.89 10.22 -8.86
CA ASP A 37 -15.72 11.09 -8.75
C ASP A 37 -15.80 12.04 -7.55
N MET A 38 -16.96 12.66 -7.30
CA MET A 38 -17.16 13.56 -6.16
C MET A 38 -17.03 12.80 -4.82
N MET A 39 -17.61 11.62 -4.73
CA MET A 39 -17.54 10.81 -3.51
C MET A 39 -16.13 10.24 -3.30
N ALA A 40 -15.44 9.85 -4.37
CA ALA A 40 -14.06 9.39 -4.30
C ALA A 40 -13.12 10.52 -3.85
N TYR A 41 -13.26 11.71 -4.44
CA TYR A 41 -12.54 12.92 -4.02
C TYR A 41 -12.78 13.22 -2.54
N THR A 42 -14.04 13.26 -2.10
CA THR A 42 -14.41 13.50 -0.70
C THR A 42 -13.86 12.40 0.22
N GLY A 43 -13.91 11.15 -0.23
CA GLY A 43 -13.36 10.01 0.51
C GLY A 43 -11.87 10.13 0.75
N LEU A 44 -11.11 10.52 -0.28
CA LEU A 44 -9.68 10.76 -0.13
C LEU A 44 -9.39 11.98 0.75
N PHE A 45 -10.19 13.03 0.63
CA PHE A 45 -10.06 14.21 1.51
C PHE A 45 -10.28 13.85 2.99
N ASN A 46 -11.24 12.95 3.28
CA ASN A 46 -11.46 12.46 4.64
C ASN A 46 -10.25 11.67 5.18
N VAL A 47 -9.55 10.92 4.33
CA VAL A 47 -8.30 10.22 4.72
C VAL A 47 -7.27 11.22 5.22
N PHE A 48 -7.12 12.37 4.55
CA PHE A 48 -6.19 13.41 4.99
C PHE A 48 -6.67 14.20 6.22
N THR A 49 -7.97 14.24 6.46
CA THR A 49 -8.53 14.93 7.64
C THR A 49 -8.31 14.14 8.92
N ASP A 50 -8.34 12.80 8.85
CA ASP A 50 -8.05 11.90 9.98
C ASP A 50 -7.13 10.76 9.55
N PRO A 51 -5.86 11.05 9.24
CA PRO A 51 -4.94 10.05 8.71
C PRO A 51 -4.66 8.91 9.67
N GLY A 52 -4.75 9.17 10.97
CA GLY A 52 -4.56 8.15 12.02
C GLY A 52 -5.56 6.99 11.92
N ALA A 53 -6.80 7.28 11.51
CA ALA A 53 -7.83 6.26 11.32
C ALA A 53 -7.57 5.33 10.12
N TYR A 54 -6.70 5.75 9.19
CA TYR A 54 -6.41 5.02 7.94
C TYR A 54 -5.01 4.42 7.90
N THR A 55 -4.11 4.81 8.79
CA THR A 55 -2.74 4.25 8.85
C THR A 55 -2.79 2.73 8.96
N GLY A 56 -2.05 2.06 8.08
CA GLY A 56 -1.98 0.60 7.97
C GLY A 56 -3.09 -0.04 7.13
N LYS A 57 -4.13 0.71 6.74
CA LYS A 57 -5.21 0.21 5.89
C LYS A 57 -4.82 0.18 4.42
N VAL A 58 -5.32 -0.80 3.69
CA VAL A 58 -5.17 -0.89 2.23
C VAL A 58 -6.24 -0.04 1.57
N ILE A 59 -5.81 0.99 0.85
CA ILE A 59 -6.68 1.89 0.11
C ILE A 59 -6.50 1.64 -1.38
N LYS A 60 -7.64 1.57 -2.09
CA LYS A 60 -7.69 1.46 -3.55
C LYS A 60 -8.40 2.67 -4.12
N LEU A 61 -7.76 3.34 -5.09
CA LEU A 61 -8.31 4.53 -5.73
C LEU A 61 -7.95 4.57 -7.22
N LYS A 62 -8.76 5.30 -7.97
CA LYS A 62 -8.56 5.56 -9.39
C LYS A 62 -8.43 7.06 -9.61
N GLY A 63 -7.48 7.46 -10.46
CA GLY A 63 -7.26 8.85 -10.84
C GLY A 63 -6.26 8.95 -11.98
N GLN A 64 -5.70 10.12 -12.17
CA GLN A 64 -4.66 10.36 -13.16
C GLN A 64 -3.28 10.20 -12.55
N PHE A 65 -2.39 9.58 -13.29
CA PHE A 65 -0.98 9.50 -12.89
C PHE A 65 -0.30 10.84 -13.05
N ASP A 66 0.43 11.25 -12.03
CA ASP A 66 1.33 12.40 -12.09
C ASP A 66 2.65 12.08 -11.38
N CYS A 67 3.70 12.82 -11.71
CA CYS A 67 4.97 12.72 -11.00
C CYS A 67 5.63 14.08 -10.90
N ALA A 68 6.30 14.31 -9.78
CA ALA A 68 7.12 15.48 -9.53
C ALA A 68 8.55 15.06 -9.15
N GLU A 69 9.52 15.88 -9.51
CA GLU A 69 10.90 15.71 -9.11
C GLU A 69 11.32 16.93 -8.25
N ASP A 70 11.87 16.63 -7.08
CA ASP A 70 12.47 17.65 -6.24
C ASP A 70 13.78 18.12 -6.89
N GLU A 71 13.85 19.40 -7.25
CA GLU A 71 14.99 20.00 -7.98
C GLU A 71 16.27 20.00 -7.15
N VAL A 72 16.19 19.94 -5.83
CA VAL A 72 17.34 19.99 -4.93
C VAL A 72 17.92 18.60 -4.71
N THR A 73 17.07 17.63 -4.44
CA THR A 73 17.48 16.25 -4.08
C THR A 73 17.51 15.31 -5.28
N GLY A 74 16.80 15.64 -6.37
CA GLY A 74 16.57 14.76 -7.50
C GLY A 74 15.60 13.60 -7.18
N LYS A 75 14.98 13.61 -6.00
CA LYS A 75 14.01 12.61 -5.60
C LYS A 75 12.73 12.79 -6.38
N ARG A 76 12.20 11.68 -6.89
CA ARG A 76 10.95 11.68 -7.65
C ARG A 76 9.83 11.09 -6.82
N TYR A 77 8.68 11.75 -6.89
CA TYR A 77 7.44 11.37 -6.23
C TYR A 77 6.42 11.01 -7.30
N TYR A 78 5.69 9.95 -7.08
CA TYR A 78 4.65 9.45 -7.98
C TYR A 78 3.32 9.52 -7.26
N CYS A 79 2.33 10.12 -7.90
CA CYS A 79 1.03 10.29 -7.27
C CYS A 79 -0.13 9.90 -8.20
N VAL A 80 -1.24 9.58 -7.58
CA VAL A 80 -2.55 9.42 -8.21
C VAL A 80 -3.40 10.63 -7.83
N VAL A 81 -3.89 11.35 -8.82
CA VAL A 81 -4.59 12.62 -8.65
C VAL A 81 -6.07 12.42 -8.97
N LEU A 82 -6.92 12.79 -8.02
CA LEU A 82 -8.38 12.84 -8.18
C LEU A 82 -8.80 14.30 -8.32
N ALA A 83 -9.63 14.58 -9.31
CA ALA A 83 -10.29 15.88 -9.45
C ALA A 83 -11.70 15.82 -8.88
N ASP A 84 -12.20 16.97 -8.42
CA ASP A 84 -13.61 17.12 -8.10
C ASP A 84 -14.47 17.09 -9.39
N ALA A 85 -15.78 16.99 -9.23
CA ALA A 85 -16.71 16.92 -10.37
C ALA A 85 -16.66 18.14 -11.31
N SER A 86 -16.17 19.28 -10.85
CA SER A 86 -16.00 20.51 -11.62
C SER A 86 -14.61 20.66 -12.22
N ALA A 87 -13.69 19.77 -11.87
CA ALA A 87 -12.27 19.81 -12.21
C ALA A 87 -11.55 21.11 -11.79
N CYS A 88 -12.14 21.87 -10.84
CA CYS A 88 -11.51 23.08 -10.33
C CYS A 88 -10.56 22.81 -9.16
N CYS A 89 -10.71 21.67 -8.48
CA CYS A 89 -9.87 21.26 -7.37
C CYS A 89 -9.41 19.82 -7.59
N SER A 90 -8.18 19.53 -7.14
CA SER A 90 -7.62 18.18 -7.18
C SER A 90 -6.96 17.85 -5.86
N VAL A 91 -6.91 16.55 -5.56
CA VAL A 91 -6.19 16.01 -4.43
C VAL A 91 -5.35 14.84 -4.92
N GLY A 92 -4.09 14.78 -4.54
CA GLY A 92 -3.17 13.71 -4.89
C GLY A 92 -2.78 12.87 -3.68
N LEU A 93 -2.54 11.59 -3.90
CA LEU A 93 -1.95 10.70 -2.92
C LEU A 93 -0.73 10.03 -3.55
N ASP A 94 0.41 10.21 -2.91
CA ASP A 94 1.66 9.60 -3.36
C ASP A 94 1.64 8.09 -3.17
N PHE A 95 2.42 7.38 -3.98
CA PHE A 95 2.57 5.95 -3.85
C PHE A 95 3.99 5.47 -4.15
N VAL A 96 4.36 4.38 -3.49
CA VAL A 96 5.61 3.65 -3.69
C VAL A 96 5.27 2.22 -4.10
N LEU A 97 5.68 1.83 -5.30
CA LEU A 97 5.42 0.49 -5.82
C LEU A 97 6.23 -0.57 -5.05
N LYS A 98 5.65 -1.75 -4.92
CA LYS A 98 6.26 -2.87 -4.17
C LYS A 98 7.47 -3.50 -4.86
N ASP A 99 7.56 -3.38 -6.19
CA ASP A 99 8.61 -3.98 -7.00
C ASP A 99 9.60 -2.92 -7.50
N ASN A 100 10.72 -3.37 -8.04
CA ASN A 100 11.75 -2.50 -8.60
C ASN A 100 11.35 -1.94 -9.98
N TYR A 101 10.37 -1.05 -10.01
CA TYR A 101 9.96 -0.33 -11.21
C TYR A 101 10.94 0.78 -11.54
N VAL A 102 11.24 0.95 -12.82
CA VAL A 102 12.17 1.96 -13.33
C VAL A 102 11.42 3.01 -14.13
N TYR A 103 11.45 4.24 -13.65
CA TYR A 103 10.88 5.37 -14.38
C TYR A 103 11.77 5.79 -15.55
N PRO A 104 11.23 6.17 -16.71
CA PRO A 104 9.80 6.19 -17.07
C PRO A 104 9.29 4.86 -17.65
N LYS A 105 10.15 3.87 -17.86
CA LYS A 105 9.87 2.66 -18.61
C LYS A 105 8.68 1.86 -18.09
N ASP A 106 8.61 1.72 -16.78
CA ASP A 106 7.64 0.83 -16.10
C ASP A 106 6.46 1.62 -15.50
N TYR A 107 6.40 2.92 -15.77
CA TYR A 107 5.34 3.81 -15.31
C TYR A 107 4.45 4.26 -16.47
N PRO A 108 3.16 4.56 -16.22
CA PRO A 108 2.28 5.13 -17.23
C PRO A 108 2.75 6.55 -17.62
N ALA A 109 2.21 7.06 -18.73
CA ALA A 109 2.42 8.45 -19.10
C ALA A 109 1.70 9.38 -18.12
N VAL A 110 2.29 10.54 -17.82
CA VAL A 110 1.65 11.59 -17.01
C VAL A 110 0.28 11.95 -17.62
N GLY A 111 -0.74 12.04 -16.78
CA GLY A 111 -2.12 12.26 -17.18
C GLY A 111 -2.91 11.01 -17.58
N ALA A 112 -2.26 9.84 -17.65
CA ALA A 112 -2.98 8.59 -17.90
C ALA A 112 -3.83 8.17 -16.71
N ASP A 113 -5.00 7.60 -16.97
CA ASP A 113 -5.84 7.00 -15.94
C ASP A 113 -5.16 5.76 -15.37
N ILE A 114 -5.07 5.70 -14.05
CA ILE A 114 -4.52 4.57 -13.32
C ILE A 114 -5.45 4.18 -12.15
N THR A 115 -5.35 2.92 -11.76
CA THR A 115 -5.88 2.44 -10.48
C THR A 115 -4.71 1.99 -9.64
N VAL A 116 -4.64 2.47 -8.40
CA VAL A 116 -3.58 2.12 -7.45
C VAL A 116 -4.20 1.53 -6.19
N ALA A 117 -3.59 0.48 -5.67
CA ALA A 117 -3.91 -0.03 -4.34
C ALA A 117 -2.62 -0.21 -3.55
N GLY A 118 -2.62 0.22 -2.29
CA GLY A 118 -1.47 0.11 -1.41
C GLY A 118 -1.84 0.39 0.03
N ARG A 119 -0.92 0.16 0.93
CA ARG A 119 -1.08 0.37 2.36
C ARG A 119 -0.78 1.83 2.71
N PHE A 120 -1.74 2.51 3.31
CA PHE A 120 -1.61 3.92 3.69
C PHE A 120 -0.66 4.06 4.89
N GLU A 121 0.33 4.92 4.74
CA GLU A 121 1.27 5.28 5.79
C GLU A 121 1.54 6.79 5.82
N MET A 122 1.84 7.27 7.03
CA MET A 122 2.40 8.60 7.25
C MET A 122 3.92 8.49 7.33
N TYR A 123 4.63 9.42 6.73
CA TYR A 123 6.10 9.50 6.84
C TYR A 123 6.56 10.93 7.06
N GLN A 124 7.72 11.08 7.64
CA GLN A 124 8.35 12.38 7.88
C GLN A 124 9.47 12.62 6.88
N GLU A 125 9.49 13.81 6.30
CA GLU A 125 10.57 14.25 5.44
C GLU A 125 10.98 15.69 5.86
N GLY A 126 12.16 15.83 6.43
CA GLY A 126 12.58 17.05 7.08
C GLY A 126 11.72 17.37 8.31
N GLU A 127 11.10 18.54 8.32
CA GLU A 127 10.19 18.98 9.39
C GLU A 127 8.71 18.68 9.07
N ASP A 128 8.40 18.27 7.83
CA ASP A 128 7.06 18.05 7.34
C ASP A 128 6.64 16.58 7.44
N VAL A 129 5.32 16.38 7.56
CA VAL A 129 4.69 15.05 7.58
C VAL A 129 3.85 14.89 6.34
N PHE A 130 4.10 13.82 5.61
CA PHE A 130 3.41 13.47 4.38
C PHE A 130 2.69 12.14 4.52
N ALA A 131 1.90 11.79 3.51
CA ALA A 131 1.23 10.51 3.42
C ALA A 131 1.46 9.87 2.06
N HIS A 132 1.56 8.54 2.04
CA HIS A 132 1.67 7.78 0.80
C HIS A 132 1.05 6.39 0.93
N LEU A 133 0.87 5.73 -0.21
CA LEU A 133 0.62 4.31 -0.26
C LEU A 133 1.94 3.58 -0.46
N VAL A 134 2.25 2.63 0.41
CA VAL A 134 3.42 1.74 0.29
C VAL A 134 3.00 0.36 -0.17
N ASP A 135 3.97 -0.41 -0.66
CA ASP A 135 3.74 -1.75 -1.22
C ASP A 135 2.63 -1.71 -2.30
N ALA A 136 2.59 -0.62 -3.07
CA ALA A 136 1.51 -0.34 -3.99
C ALA A 136 1.61 -1.14 -5.29
N ASP A 137 0.44 -1.42 -5.86
CA ASP A 137 0.26 -1.99 -7.20
C ASP A 137 -0.48 -1.01 -8.10
N ILE A 138 -0.04 -0.89 -9.37
CA ILE A 138 -0.82 -0.27 -10.45
C ILE A 138 -1.59 -1.39 -11.17
N MET A 139 -2.91 -1.16 -11.37
CA MET A 139 -3.81 -2.13 -12.00
C MET A 139 -4.39 -1.57 -13.31
#